data_23f20a21b43c05371762c8c19defd9e6
#
_entry.id   23f20a21b43c05371762c8c19defd9e6
#
_cell.length_a   1.000
_cell.length_b   1.000
_cell.length_c   1.000
_cell.angle_alpha   90.00
_cell.angle_beta   90.00
_cell.angle_gamma   90.00
#
_symmetry.space_group_name_H-M   'P 1'
#
loop_
_entity.id
_entity.type
_entity.pdbx_description
1 polymer ?
#
loop_
_entity_poly.entity_id
_entity_poly.type
_entity_poly.pdbx_seq_one_letter_code
_entity_poly.pdbx_strand_id
1 'polypeptide(L)'
;MAFKLKTSKKTEEILTQVESSTYIPYATLVKLSLALSLRSGPLKEEDFKTNNLGRELNRQTITGDADALYKCLFEVCANRHMSDEEYFPGAVKAHLDRGALLLQKIIATVPQLVLQ
;
A
#
# COMPACT_ATOMS: atom_id res chain seq x y z
N MET A 1 -7.92 -18.90 -1.40
CA MET A 1 -6.99 -17.82 -1.79
C MET A 1 -7.77 -16.58 -2.22
N ALA A 2 -7.45 -15.44 -1.63
CA ALA A 2 -8.10 -14.18 -2.00
C ALA A 2 -7.37 -13.52 -3.18
N PHE A 3 -8.14 -12.90 -4.08
CA PHE A 3 -7.62 -12.23 -5.26
C PHE A 3 -7.89 -10.73 -5.28
N LYS A 4 -8.65 -10.23 -4.32
CA LYS A 4 -9.06 -8.82 -4.26
C LYS A 4 -8.98 -8.31 -2.83
N LEU A 5 -8.74 -7.00 -2.70
CA LEU A 5 -8.87 -6.32 -1.43
C LEU A 5 -9.54 -4.98 -1.65
N LYS A 6 -10.08 -4.41 -0.58
CA LYS A 6 -10.59 -3.04 -0.59
C LYS A 6 -9.71 -2.20 0.31
N THR A 7 -9.27 -1.06 -0.21
CA THR A 7 -8.47 -0.12 0.57
C THR A 7 -9.36 0.59 1.59
N SER A 8 -8.74 1.33 2.50
CA SER A 8 -9.50 2.27 3.31
C SER A 8 -9.97 3.43 2.43
N LYS A 9 -11.01 4.12 2.89
CA LYS A 9 -11.52 5.31 2.19
C LYS A 9 -10.43 6.38 2.09
N LYS A 10 -9.66 6.54 3.14
CA LYS A 10 -8.55 7.51 3.17
C LYS A 10 -7.49 7.20 2.11
N THR A 11 -7.13 5.92 1.97
CA THR A 11 -6.18 5.48 0.94
C THR A 11 -6.69 5.80 -0.45
N GLU A 12 -7.96 5.51 -0.73
CA GLU A 12 -8.56 5.83 -2.02
C GLU A 12 -8.47 7.33 -2.32
N GLU A 13 -8.81 8.16 -1.34
CA GLU A 13 -8.76 9.61 -1.50
C GLU A 13 -7.35 10.11 -1.78
N ILE A 14 -6.38 9.63 -1.00
CA ILE A 14 -4.98 10.03 -1.15
C ILE A 14 -4.45 9.64 -2.53
N LEU A 15 -4.61 8.38 -2.91
CA LEU A 15 -4.02 7.90 -4.16
C LEU A 15 -4.72 8.49 -5.38
N THR A 16 -6.03 8.72 -5.32
CA THR A 16 -6.76 9.38 -6.38
C THR A 16 -6.26 10.81 -6.57
N GLN A 17 -6.06 11.53 -5.48
CA GLN A 17 -5.57 12.91 -5.52
C GLN A 17 -4.14 12.98 -6.06
N VAL A 18 -3.26 12.09 -5.61
CA VAL A 18 -1.87 12.05 -6.08
C VAL A 18 -1.82 11.69 -7.55
N GLU A 19 -2.62 10.74 -8.00
CA GLU A 19 -2.71 10.38 -9.42
C GLU A 19 -3.12 11.59 -10.25
N SER A 20 -4.13 12.33 -9.81
CA SER A 20 -4.62 13.50 -10.52
C SER A 20 -3.58 14.61 -10.64
N SER A 21 -2.77 14.79 -9.61
CA SER A 21 -1.80 15.90 -9.58
C SER A 21 -0.46 15.54 -10.19
N THR A 22 -0.05 14.28 -10.19
CA THR A 22 1.27 13.86 -10.67
C THR A 22 1.22 13.11 -11.99
N TYR A 23 0.05 12.62 -12.41
CA TYR A 23 -0.14 11.76 -13.58
C TYR A 23 0.60 10.43 -13.48
N ILE A 24 1.03 10.03 -12.27
CA ILE A 24 1.61 8.71 -12.04
C ILE A 24 0.47 7.69 -11.96
N PRO A 25 0.54 6.57 -12.70
CA PRO A 25 -0.53 5.57 -12.67
C PRO A 25 -0.85 5.06 -11.27
N TYR A 26 -2.12 4.80 -11.01
CA TYR A 26 -2.60 4.35 -9.70
C TYR A 26 -1.85 3.09 -9.24
N ALA A 27 -1.66 2.12 -10.14
CA ALA A 27 -0.94 0.88 -9.80
C ALA A 27 0.49 1.15 -9.34
N THR A 28 1.16 2.13 -9.93
CA THR A 28 2.51 2.53 -9.53
C THR A 28 2.48 3.17 -8.14
N LEU A 29 1.48 3.99 -7.86
CA LEU A 29 1.33 4.62 -6.55
C LEU A 29 1.05 3.58 -5.46
N VAL A 30 0.31 2.52 -5.80
CA VAL A 30 0.09 1.39 -4.88
C VAL A 30 1.43 0.74 -4.52
N LYS A 31 2.24 0.42 -5.53
CA LYS A 31 3.55 -0.20 -5.30
C LYS A 31 4.48 0.70 -4.51
N LEU A 32 4.48 1.99 -4.79
CA LEU A 32 5.27 2.97 -4.05
C LEU A 32 4.84 3.03 -2.58
N SER A 33 3.53 3.01 -2.33
CA SER A 33 2.99 2.99 -0.97
C SER A 33 3.45 1.76 -0.20
N LEU A 34 3.42 0.59 -0.84
CA LEU A 34 3.91 -0.64 -0.22
C LEU A 34 5.39 -0.53 0.14
N ALA A 35 6.21 0.00 -0.77
CA ALA A 35 7.64 0.17 -0.54
C ALA A 35 7.92 1.12 0.63
N LEU A 36 7.21 2.24 0.70
CA LEU A 36 7.35 3.19 1.80
C LEU A 36 6.99 2.56 3.14
N SER A 37 5.91 1.78 3.16
CA SER A 37 5.49 1.11 4.38
C SER A 37 6.50 0.05 4.83
N LEU A 38 6.99 -0.76 3.90
CA LEU A 38 8.02 -1.76 4.20
C LEU A 38 9.28 -1.12 4.79
N ARG A 39 9.70 0.01 4.22
CA ARG A 39 10.87 0.75 4.71
C ARG A 39 10.67 1.27 6.12
N SER A 40 9.44 1.52 6.52
CA SER A 40 9.12 2.06 7.85
C SER A 40 9.13 1.00 8.95
N GLY A 41 9.32 -0.27 8.61
CA GLY A 41 9.42 -1.35 9.59
C GLY A 41 8.12 -2.14 9.76
N PRO A 42 8.10 -3.04 10.76
CA PRO A 42 6.97 -3.93 10.95
C PRO A 42 5.65 -3.21 11.21
N LEU A 43 4.56 -3.84 10.80
CA LEU A 43 3.22 -3.34 11.09
C LEU A 43 2.92 -3.47 12.58
N LYS A 44 2.12 -2.54 13.09
CA LYS A 44 1.58 -2.59 14.43
C LYS A 44 0.13 -3.05 14.35
N GLU A 45 -0.41 -3.49 15.48
CA GLU A 45 -1.80 -3.96 15.55
C GLU A 45 -2.78 -2.91 15.00
N GLU A 46 -2.56 -1.65 15.31
CA GLU A 46 -3.41 -0.55 14.86
C GLU A 46 -3.42 -0.36 13.35
N ASP A 47 -2.36 -0.78 12.66
CA ASP A 47 -2.27 -0.66 11.20
C ASP A 47 -3.27 -1.56 10.48
N PHE A 48 -3.80 -2.58 11.15
CA PHE A 48 -4.81 -3.48 10.61
C PHE A 48 -6.24 -2.99 10.83
N LYS A 49 -6.42 -1.88 11.55
CA LYS A 49 -7.73 -1.38 11.96
C LYS A 49 -8.23 -0.25 11.07
N THR A 50 -8.10 -0.43 9.76
CA THR A 50 -8.63 0.51 8.78
C THR A 50 -9.94 -0.02 8.22
N ASN A 51 -10.75 0.87 7.60
CA ASN A 51 -12.02 0.45 7.03
C ASN A 51 -11.84 -0.16 5.64
N ASN A 52 -12.93 -0.65 5.05
CA ASN A 52 -12.97 -1.25 3.71
C ASN A 52 -13.84 -0.43 2.77
N LEU A 53 -13.83 0.88 2.93
CA LEU A 53 -14.76 1.76 2.20
C LEU A 53 -14.13 2.40 0.98
N GLY A 54 -12.90 2.03 0.65
CA GLY A 54 -12.20 2.57 -0.49
C GLY A 54 -12.34 1.75 -1.75
N ARG A 55 -11.31 1.83 -2.59
CA ARG A 55 -11.30 1.19 -3.91
C ARG A 55 -10.96 -0.29 -3.81
N GLU A 56 -11.67 -1.11 -4.59
CA GLU A 56 -11.32 -2.52 -4.74
C GLU A 56 -10.15 -2.67 -5.72
N LEU A 57 -9.17 -3.46 -5.33
CA LEU A 57 -7.97 -3.70 -6.15
C LEU A 57 -7.75 -5.20 -6.31
N ASN A 58 -7.31 -5.60 -7.50
CA ASN A 58 -6.95 -6.98 -7.79
C ASN A 58 -5.52 -7.27 -7.32
N ARG A 59 -5.31 -8.47 -6.81
CA ARG A 59 -3.98 -8.96 -6.43
C ARG A 59 -2.99 -8.83 -7.58
N GLN A 60 -3.43 -9.15 -8.81
CA GLN A 60 -2.60 -9.05 -9.99
C GLN A 60 -2.14 -7.60 -10.24
N THR A 61 -3.00 -6.64 -9.99
CA THR A 61 -2.65 -5.22 -10.15
C THR A 61 -1.68 -4.74 -9.08
N ILE A 62 -1.81 -5.25 -7.86
CA ILE A 62 -0.99 -4.81 -6.72
C ILE A 62 0.41 -5.42 -6.79
N THR A 63 0.50 -6.72 -6.82
CA THR A 63 1.77 -7.45 -6.73
C THR A 63 2.14 -8.17 -8.01
N GLY A 64 1.15 -8.61 -8.80
CA GLY A 64 1.36 -9.24 -10.10
C GLY A 64 2.29 -10.43 -10.04
N ASP A 65 3.20 -10.49 -11.01
CA ASP A 65 4.16 -11.58 -11.11
C ASP A 65 5.21 -11.56 -10.00
N ALA A 66 5.28 -10.46 -9.24
CA ALA A 66 6.19 -10.32 -8.12
C ALA A 66 5.55 -10.70 -6.78
N ASP A 67 4.37 -11.35 -6.80
CA ASP A 67 3.63 -11.65 -5.57
C ASP A 67 4.44 -12.46 -4.56
N ALA A 68 5.16 -13.47 -5.02
CA ALA A 68 6.01 -14.29 -4.14
C ALA A 68 7.14 -13.45 -3.52
N LEU A 69 7.70 -12.52 -4.28
CA LEU A 69 8.74 -11.62 -3.78
C LEU A 69 8.17 -10.68 -2.71
N TYR A 70 7.01 -10.10 -2.97
CA TYR A 70 6.35 -9.24 -1.98
C TYR A 70 6.05 -9.99 -0.69
N LYS A 71 5.55 -11.22 -0.80
CA LYS A 71 5.29 -12.03 0.39
C LYS A 71 6.56 -12.24 1.19
N CYS A 72 7.66 -12.56 0.51
CA CYS A 72 8.96 -12.74 1.14
C CYS A 72 9.41 -11.46 1.86
N LEU A 73 9.27 -10.30 1.21
CA LEU A 73 9.62 -9.00 1.81
C LEU A 73 8.75 -8.71 3.05
N PHE A 74 7.47 -9.03 2.98
CA PHE A 74 6.56 -8.82 4.11
C PHE A 74 6.93 -9.73 5.27
N GLU A 75 7.30 -10.98 4.98
CA GLU A 75 7.74 -11.93 6.02
C GLU A 75 9.04 -11.47 6.67
N VAL A 76 9.99 -11.00 5.88
CA VAL A 76 11.24 -10.45 6.41
C VAL A 76 10.96 -9.23 7.28
N CYS A 77 10.08 -8.33 6.83
CA CYS A 77 9.70 -7.15 7.59
C CYS A 77 9.05 -7.51 8.92
N ALA A 78 8.18 -8.51 8.92
CA ALA A 78 7.48 -8.97 10.13
C ALA A 78 8.33 -9.90 10.99
N ASN A 79 9.43 -10.39 10.44
CA ASN A 79 10.30 -11.39 11.07
C ASN A 79 9.55 -12.68 11.43
N ARG A 80 8.65 -13.11 10.53
CA ARG A 80 7.92 -14.38 10.68
C ARG A 80 7.29 -14.79 9.36
N HIS A 81 6.97 -16.07 9.24
CA HIS A 81 6.23 -16.58 8.11
C HIS A 81 4.75 -16.22 8.22
N MET A 82 4.09 -16.09 7.09
CA MET A 82 2.67 -15.76 6.99
C MET A 82 1.95 -16.80 6.15
N SER A 83 0.72 -17.14 6.54
CA SER A 83 -0.19 -17.87 5.67
C SER A 83 -0.56 -16.99 4.48
N ASP A 84 -1.15 -17.56 3.42
CA ASP A 84 -1.58 -16.76 2.30
C ASP A 84 -2.63 -15.72 2.74
N GLU A 85 -3.56 -16.11 3.61
CA GLU A 85 -4.61 -15.22 4.11
C GLU A 85 -4.06 -14.09 4.98
N GLU A 86 -3.04 -14.35 5.77
CA GLU A 86 -2.38 -13.32 6.57
C GLU A 86 -1.67 -12.32 5.67
N TYR A 87 -1.07 -12.80 4.59
CA TYR A 87 -0.38 -11.97 3.62
C TYR A 87 -1.37 -11.17 2.77
N PHE A 88 -2.32 -11.86 2.12
CA PHE A 88 -3.28 -11.20 1.25
C PHE A 88 -4.70 -11.65 1.58
N PRO A 89 -5.61 -10.75 1.95
CA PRO A 89 -5.43 -9.29 1.89
C PRO A 89 -4.77 -8.67 3.13
N GLY A 90 -4.60 -9.40 4.21
CA GLY A 90 -4.22 -8.85 5.51
C GLY A 90 -3.05 -7.87 5.51
N ALA A 91 -1.83 -8.40 5.35
CA ALA A 91 -0.63 -7.57 5.43
C ALA A 91 -0.52 -6.59 4.26
N VAL A 92 -0.93 -7.01 3.05
CA VAL A 92 -0.89 -6.13 1.87
C VAL A 92 -1.75 -4.90 2.10
N LYS A 93 -2.99 -5.08 2.57
CA LYS A 93 -3.89 -3.95 2.84
C LYS A 93 -3.33 -3.05 3.93
N ALA A 94 -2.84 -3.61 5.03
CA ALA A 94 -2.31 -2.81 6.14
C ALA A 94 -1.10 -1.99 5.71
N HIS A 95 -0.18 -2.59 4.95
CA HIS A 95 0.98 -1.87 4.41
C HIS A 95 0.54 -0.79 3.41
N LEU A 96 -0.43 -1.10 2.55
CA LEU A 96 -0.92 -0.14 1.58
C LEU A 96 -1.55 1.08 2.26
N ASP A 97 -2.40 0.85 3.25
CA ASP A 97 -3.08 1.94 3.97
C ASP A 97 -2.07 2.80 4.74
N ARG A 98 -1.08 2.18 5.39
CA ARG A 98 -0.02 2.92 6.07
C ARG A 98 0.87 3.67 5.08
N GLY A 99 1.23 3.00 3.99
CA GLY A 99 2.10 3.58 2.95
C GLY A 99 1.47 4.76 2.24
N ALA A 100 0.16 4.75 2.03
CA ALA A 100 -0.54 5.88 1.42
C ALA A 100 -0.43 7.14 2.28
N LEU A 101 -0.53 6.99 3.60
CA LEU A 101 -0.34 8.12 4.52
C LEU A 101 1.08 8.64 4.48
N LEU A 102 2.07 7.75 4.38
CA LEU A 102 3.47 8.14 4.24
C LEU A 102 3.71 8.87 2.93
N LEU A 103 3.12 8.38 1.85
CA LEU A 103 3.21 9.01 0.53
C LEU A 103 2.61 10.42 0.57
N GLN A 104 1.46 10.59 1.20
CA GLN A 104 0.83 11.89 1.34
C GLN A 104 1.76 12.89 2.03
N LYS A 105 2.43 12.46 3.10
CA LYS A 105 3.37 13.32 3.82
C LYS A 105 4.56 13.73 2.96
N ILE A 106 5.10 12.80 2.18
CA ILE A 106 6.23 13.08 1.30
C ILE A 106 5.83 14.09 0.22
N ILE A 107 4.69 13.86 -0.43
CA ILE A 107 4.19 14.77 -1.47
C ILE A 107 3.94 16.16 -0.89
N ALA A 108 3.43 16.25 0.33
CA ALA A 108 3.18 17.53 0.98
C ALA A 108 4.46 18.31 1.28
N THR A 109 5.60 17.63 1.43
CA THR A 109 6.88 18.29 1.72
C THR A 109 7.64 18.72 0.47
N VAL A 110 7.30 18.20 -0.73
CA VAL A 110 8.05 18.47 -1.96
C VAL A 110 7.26 19.17 -3.07
N PRO A 111 6.01 19.62 -2.87
CA PRO A 111 5.22 20.13 -3.98
C PRO A 111 5.84 21.35 -4.66
N GLN A 112 6.56 22.18 -3.90
CA GLN A 112 7.20 23.36 -4.44
C GLN A 112 8.39 23.03 -5.32
N LEU A 113 9.09 21.95 -5.02
CA LEU A 113 10.20 21.46 -5.86
C LEU A 113 9.69 20.88 -7.16
N VAL A 114 8.55 20.21 -7.12
CA VAL A 114 7.93 19.58 -8.29
C VAL A 114 7.30 20.63 -9.22
N LEU A 115 6.75 21.70 -8.65
CA LEU A 115 6.05 22.72 -9.43
C LEU A 115 6.96 23.81 -9.98
N GLN A 116 8.22 23.81 -9.56
CA GLN A 116 9.20 24.69 -10.11
C GLN A 116 9.81 24.12 -11.38
#